data_2b981220624eb7be6a160253623a04cc
#
_entry.id   2b981220624eb7be6a160253623a04cc
#
_cell.length_a   1.000
_cell.length_b   1.000
_cell.length_c   1.000
_cell.angle_alpha   90.00
_cell.angle_beta   90.00
_cell.angle_gamma   90.00
#
_symmetry.space_group_name_H-M   'P 1'
#
loop_
_entity.id
_entity.type
_entity.pdbx_description
1 polymer ?
#
loop_
_entity_poly.entity_id
_entity_poly.type
_entity_poly.pdbx_seq_one_letter_code
_entity_poly.pdbx_strand_id
1 'polypeptide(L)'
;ISLFSLGIGDGDEVLTTSNTAIPTVSAIVSSGATPVYVDIKESDYLIDEEKIEKNISKRTKAIIVVHLYGQSPNMKKILKISKKYKLKVIEDCAQAHGAESNGEKVGSLGHVGAFSFQSSKNLTSGEGGMVTTDDKDIHDLVHAFMNVGRLPEGARWEYPRLGWNYRPSEYLAALLITRLPKLEDQTDIRNANATYLSAELKQIQGITPPSHSRWVSKHGYHLYMMRYNPEGFGGKSRGEFLRALSAEGIPSSSGYGQPLSQEGGLQRVASQYPDLIRELPCPNTEQVCQESVWLFQNILLGSRQEMDKIIEAVAKIQNAWS
;
A
#
# COMPACT_ATOMS: atom_id res chain seq x y z
N ILE A 1 10.85 6.57 -10.18
CA ILE A 1 12.22 6.08 -10.44
C ILE A 1 12.15 4.64 -10.98
N SER A 2 11.49 3.70 -10.28
CA SER A 2 11.41 2.28 -10.66
C SER A 2 10.90 2.05 -12.08
N LEU A 3 9.83 2.75 -12.49
CA LEU A 3 9.29 2.66 -13.85
C LEU A 3 10.32 3.11 -14.90
N PHE A 4 10.98 4.23 -14.63
CA PHE A 4 12.05 4.74 -15.51
C PHE A 4 13.20 3.74 -15.63
N SER A 5 13.67 3.16 -14.50
CA SER A 5 14.79 2.19 -14.53
C SER A 5 14.44 0.90 -15.25
N LEU A 6 13.16 0.58 -15.37
CA LEU A 6 12.64 -0.57 -16.11
C LEU A 6 12.32 -0.24 -17.59
N GLY A 7 12.53 1.01 -18.03
CA GLY A 7 12.26 1.46 -19.40
C GLY A 7 10.76 1.54 -19.71
N ILE A 8 9.92 1.78 -18.73
CA ILE A 8 8.45 1.84 -18.84
C ILE A 8 8.01 3.29 -18.98
N GLY A 9 7.26 3.61 -20.03
CA GLY A 9 6.82 4.96 -20.36
C GLY A 9 5.70 5.03 -21.39
N ASP A 10 5.78 6.01 -22.29
CA ASP A 10 4.75 6.30 -23.30
C ASP A 10 4.34 5.06 -24.10
N GLY A 11 3.04 4.83 -24.18
CA GLY A 11 2.44 3.72 -24.90
C GLY A 11 2.39 2.40 -24.14
N ASP A 12 3.08 2.28 -23.01
CA ASP A 12 3.05 1.10 -22.15
C ASP A 12 1.85 1.10 -21.20
N GLU A 13 1.41 -0.07 -20.79
CA GLU A 13 0.40 -0.26 -19.75
C GLU A 13 1.03 -0.88 -18.51
N VAL A 14 0.58 -0.40 -17.32
CA VAL A 14 0.98 -0.92 -16.01
C VAL A 14 -0.26 -1.34 -15.25
N LEU A 15 -0.36 -2.63 -14.91
CA LEU A 15 -1.44 -3.14 -14.08
C LEU A 15 -1.22 -2.72 -12.62
N THR A 16 -2.28 -2.30 -11.96
CA THR A 16 -2.31 -2.02 -10.52
C THR A 16 -3.74 -2.09 -10.00
N THR A 17 -3.99 -1.73 -8.73
CA THR A 17 -5.33 -1.66 -8.15
C THR A 17 -5.78 -0.22 -7.97
N SER A 18 -7.10 0.02 -8.00
CA SER A 18 -7.68 1.32 -7.62
C SER A 18 -7.88 1.51 -6.12
N ASN A 19 -7.67 0.45 -5.31
CA ASN A 19 -7.64 0.52 -3.85
C ASN A 19 -6.19 0.72 -3.37
N THR A 20 -5.68 1.92 -3.48
CA THR A 20 -4.32 2.29 -3.03
C THR A 20 -4.21 3.79 -2.82
N ALA A 21 -3.08 4.25 -2.29
CA ALA A 21 -2.75 5.67 -2.24
C ALA A 21 -2.45 6.21 -3.65
N ILE A 22 -2.83 7.48 -3.88
CA ILE A 22 -2.68 8.10 -5.20
C ILE A 22 -1.25 8.08 -5.78
N PRO A 23 -0.15 8.13 -5.00
CA PRO A 23 1.21 8.10 -5.55
C PRO A 23 1.52 6.88 -6.43
N THR A 24 0.91 5.71 -6.17
CA THR A 24 1.04 4.53 -7.04
C THR A 24 0.63 4.83 -8.47
N VAL A 25 -0.54 5.43 -8.65
CA VAL A 25 -1.10 5.76 -9.97
C VAL A 25 -0.44 7.00 -10.57
N SER A 26 -0.17 8.02 -9.74
CA SER A 26 0.55 9.22 -10.19
C SER A 26 1.93 8.89 -10.75
N ALA A 27 2.63 7.90 -10.18
CA ALA A 27 3.93 7.46 -10.70
C ALA A 27 3.80 6.84 -12.10
N ILE A 28 2.75 6.05 -12.35
CA ILE A 28 2.48 5.47 -13.68
C ILE A 28 2.19 6.58 -14.69
N VAL A 29 1.26 7.47 -14.37
CA VAL A 29 0.89 8.60 -15.24
C VAL A 29 2.09 9.50 -15.53
N SER A 30 2.91 9.79 -14.50
CA SER A 30 4.09 10.65 -14.65
C SER A 30 5.21 10.01 -15.48
N SER A 31 5.22 8.69 -15.65
CA SER A 31 6.14 8.02 -16.58
C SER A 31 5.67 8.04 -18.02
N GLY A 32 4.45 8.52 -18.30
CA GLY A 32 3.80 8.44 -19.61
C GLY A 32 3.04 7.12 -19.85
N ALA A 33 3.14 6.16 -18.92
CA ALA A 33 2.45 4.88 -19.05
C ALA A 33 0.97 4.98 -18.62
N THR A 34 0.17 4.06 -19.12
CA THR A 34 -1.27 3.96 -18.84
C THR A 34 -1.52 3.04 -17.65
N PRO A 35 -2.11 3.51 -16.53
CA PRO A 35 -2.56 2.64 -15.45
C PRO A 35 -3.78 1.82 -15.89
N VAL A 36 -3.74 0.52 -15.63
CA VAL A 36 -4.84 -0.41 -15.87
C VAL A 36 -5.26 -1.00 -14.52
N TYR A 37 -6.47 -0.69 -14.10
CA TYR A 37 -6.96 -1.13 -12.80
C TYR A 37 -7.42 -2.58 -12.83
N VAL A 38 -6.96 -3.34 -11.85
CA VAL A 38 -7.41 -4.69 -11.53
C VAL A 38 -8.11 -4.61 -10.18
N ASP A 39 -9.33 -5.11 -10.10
CA ASP A 39 -10.09 -5.09 -8.86
C ASP A 39 -9.43 -5.93 -7.76
N ILE A 40 -9.81 -5.68 -6.53
CA ILE A 40 -9.30 -6.36 -5.34
C ILE A 40 -10.14 -7.59 -4.98
N LYS A 41 -9.60 -8.44 -4.12
CA LYS A 41 -10.37 -9.46 -3.42
C LYS A 41 -11.10 -8.83 -2.22
N GLU A 42 -12.31 -9.24 -1.99
CA GLU A 42 -13.08 -8.81 -0.83
C GLU A 42 -12.47 -9.31 0.49
N SER A 43 -11.77 -10.44 0.46
CA SER A 43 -11.24 -11.10 1.65
C SER A 43 -10.04 -10.41 2.28
N ASP A 44 -9.16 -9.80 1.48
CA ASP A 44 -7.90 -9.21 1.96
C ASP A 44 -7.60 -7.81 1.40
N TYR A 45 -8.51 -7.29 0.55
CA TYR A 45 -8.46 -5.94 -0.04
C TYR A 45 -7.26 -5.68 -0.95
N LEU A 46 -6.57 -6.74 -1.37
CA LEU A 46 -5.41 -6.71 -2.25
C LEU A 46 -5.80 -7.09 -3.68
N ILE A 47 -4.93 -6.76 -4.63
CA ILE A 47 -5.14 -7.09 -6.04
C ILE A 47 -5.59 -8.56 -6.21
N ASP A 48 -6.65 -8.77 -6.99
CA ASP A 48 -7.15 -10.10 -7.29
C ASP A 48 -6.30 -10.76 -8.39
N GLU A 49 -5.47 -11.70 -7.99
CA GLU A 49 -4.54 -12.40 -8.89
C GLU A 49 -5.27 -13.17 -9.99
N GLU A 50 -6.53 -13.59 -9.75
CA GLU A 50 -7.35 -14.28 -10.75
C GLU A 50 -7.82 -13.34 -11.87
N LYS A 51 -7.83 -12.03 -11.59
CA LYS A 51 -8.25 -11.01 -12.54
C LYS A 51 -7.08 -10.41 -13.35
N ILE A 52 -5.82 -10.69 -13.00
CA ILE A 52 -4.65 -10.10 -13.66
C ILE A 52 -4.57 -10.51 -15.13
N GLU A 53 -4.58 -11.82 -15.44
CA GLU A 53 -4.32 -12.33 -16.80
C GLU A 53 -5.29 -11.77 -17.84
N LYS A 54 -6.58 -11.63 -17.51
CA LYS A 54 -7.60 -11.11 -18.43
C LYS A 54 -7.44 -9.63 -18.77
N ASN A 55 -6.66 -8.90 -17.96
CA ASN A 55 -6.41 -7.47 -18.15
C ASN A 55 -5.08 -7.17 -18.86
N ILE A 56 -4.28 -8.21 -19.16
CA ILE A 56 -3.03 -8.08 -19.92
C ILE A 56 -3.33 -7.82 -21.39
N SER A 57 -2.66 -6.82 -21.96
CA SER A 57 -2.66 -6.52 -23.38
C SER A 57 -1.23 -6.64 -23.98
N LYS A 58 -1.07 -6.39 -25.27
CA LYS A 58 0.25 -6.31 -25.91
C LYS A 58 1.09 -5.13 -25.40
N ARG A 59 0.45 -4.11 -24.84
CA ARG A 59 1.10 -2.92 -24.27
C ARG A 59 1.50 -3.10 -22.81
N THR A 60 0.98 -4.10 -22.13
CA THR A 60 1.28 -4.34 -20.71
C THR A 60 2.75 -4.72 -20.53
N LYS A 61 3.48 -3.99 -19.70
CA LYS A 61 4.91 -4.18 -19.40
C LYS A 61 5.19 -4.50 -17.95
N ALA A 62 4.35 -4.04 -17.04
CA ALA A 62 4.57 -4.25 -15.61
C ALA A 62 3.28 -4.44 -14.83
N ILE A 63 3.47 -4.95 -13.61
CA ILE A 63 2.47 -4.96 -12.54
C ILE A 63 3.08 -4.22 -11.37
N ILE A 64 2.41 -3.17 -10.87
CA ILE A 64 2.70 -2.61 -9.55
C ILE A 64 1.80 -3.32 -8.54
N VAL A 65 2.43 -4.07 -7.66
CA VAL A 65 1.78 -4.82 -6.59
C VAL A 65 1.83 -4.00 -5.33
N VAL A 66 0.67 -3.58 -4.84
CA VAL A 66 0.60 -2.79 -3.59
C VAL A 66 0.44 -3.73 -2.41
N HIS A 67 1.39 -3.68 -1.47
CA HIS A 67 1.30 -4.35 -0.16
C HIS A 67 0.48 -3.49 0.81
N LEU A 68 -0.81 -3.36 0.48
CA LEU A 68 -1.70 -2.39 1.13
C LEU A 68 -1.92 -2.73 2.61
N TYR A 69 -1.98 -1.71 3.44
CA TYR A 69 -2.15 -1.79 4.89
C TYR A 69 -1.00 -2.50 5.63
N GLY A 70 -0.05 -3.09 4.89
CA GLY A 70 1.07 -3.85 5.45
C GLY A 70 0.99 -5.36 5.21
N GLN A 71 0.11 -5.84 4.32
CA GLN A 71 0.06 -7.25 3.95
C GLN A 71 0.32 -7.46 2.46
N SER A 72 0.88 -8.63 2.13
CA SER A 72 1.23 -9.01 0.77
C SER A 72 0.12 -9.81 0.08
N PRO A 73 -0.19 -9.55 -1.20
CA PRO A 73 -0.98 -10.47 -2.01
C PRO A 73 -0.19 -11.77 -2.29
N ASN A 74 -0.77 -12.69 -3.05
CA ASN A 74 -0.10 -13.93 -3.40
C ASN A 74 1.03 -13.69 -4.42
N MET A 75 2.20 -13.30 -3.92
CA MET A 75 3.36 -12.99 -4.76
C MET A 75 3.79 -14.19 -5.62
N LYS A 76 3.72 -15.43 -5.10
CA LYS A 76 4.06 -16.64 -5.89
C LYS A 76 3.21 -16.74 -7.15
N LYS A 77 1.91 -16.44 -7.05
CA LYS A 77 1.01 -16.46 -8.20
C LYS A 77 1.28 -15.30 -9.15
N ILE A 78 1.47 -14.10 -8.62
CA ILE A 78 1.77 -12.90 -9.43
C ILE A 78 3.08 -13.07 -10.18
N LEU A 79 4.13 -13.58 -9.54
CA LEU A 79 5.43 -13.85 -10.19
C LEU A 79 5.32 -14.94 -11.28
N LYS A 80 4.47 -15.95 -11.08
CA LYS A 80 4.19 -16.95 -12.13
C LYS A 80 3.54 -16.31 -13.36
N ILE A 81 2.56 -15.42 -13.15
CA ILE A 81 1.91 -14.64 -14.23
C ILE A 81 2.93 -13.73 -14.91
N SER A 82 3.71 -12.98 -14.13
CA SER A 82 4.76 -12.09 -14.63
C SER A 82 5.75 -12.84 -15.54
N LYS A 83 6.24 -14.01 -15.11
CA LYS A 83 7.13 -14.85 -15.90
C LYS A 83 6.48 -15.32 -17.20
N LYS A 84 5.21 -15.76 -17.16
CA LYS A 84 4.46 -16.24 -18.33
C LYS A 84 4.31 -15.15 -19.40
N TYR A 85 4.05 -13.92 -19.00
CA TYR A 85 3.79 -12.78 -19.88
C TYR A 85 4.97 -11.83 -20.02
N LYS A 86 6.14 -12.17 -19.46
CA LYS A 86 7.37 -11.35 -19.46
C LYS A 86 7.15 -9.94 -18.92
N LEU A 87 6.35 -9.81 -17.86
CA LEU A 87 6.07 -8.54 -17.21
C LEU A 87 7.09 -8.27 -16.10
N LYS A 88 7.39 -7.01 -15.86
CA LYS A 88 8.13 -6.60 -14.67
C LYS A 88 7.20 -6.49 -13.46
N VAL A 89 7.69 -6.80 -12.26
CA VAL A 89 6.95 -6.66 -11.00
C VAL A 89 7.63 -5.60 -10.16
N ILE A 90 6.90 -4.55 -9.83
CA ILE A 90 7.28 -3.51 -8.87
C ILE A 90 6.44 -3.73 -7.62
N GLU A 91 7.08 -3.85 -6.47
CA GLU A 91 6.42 -3.92 -5.18
C GLU A 91 6.27 -2.50 -4.61
N ASP A 92 5.04 -2.02 -4.44
CA ASP A 92 4.77 -0.81 -3.65
C ASP A 92 4.69 -1.20 -2.18
N CYS A 93 5.81 -1.04 -1.48
CA CYS A 93 5.99 -1.35 -0.08
C CYS A 93 5.80 -0.13 0.83
N ALA A 94 5.23 0.97 0.33
CA ALA A 94 5.08 2.21 1.08
C ALA A 94 4.25 2.08 2.37
N GLN A 95 3.49 0.99 2.52
CA GLN A 95 2.72 0.64 3.71
C GLN A 95 3.15 -0.69 4.35
N ALA A 96 4.29 -1.26 3.95
CA ALA A 96 4.61 -2.65 4.31
C ALA A 96 6.00 -2.83 4.94
N HIS A 97 6.50 -1.83 5.65
CA HIS A 97 7.75 -1.93 6.39
C HIS A 97 7.67 -3.08 7.41
N GLY A 98 8.61 -4.01 7.35
CA GLY A 98 8.66 -5.18 8.22
C GLY A 98 7.72 -6.33 7.84
N ALA A 99 6.89 -6.17 6.78
CA ALA A 99 6.01 -7.23 6.31
C ALA A 99 6.77 -8.37 5.63
N GLU A 100 6.17 -9.59 5.68
CA GLU A 100 6.73 -10.80 5.07
C GLU A 100 5.66 -11.61 4.34
N SER A 101 6.07 -12.24 3.24
CA SER A 101 5.29 -13.20 2.48
C SER A 101 6.04 -14.53 2.42
N ASN A 102 5.47 -15.60 2.99
CA ASN A 102 6.09 -16.92 3.10
C ASN A 102 7.50 -16.91 3.74
N GLY A 103 7.75 -16.03 4.70
CA GLY A 103 9.03 -15.90 5.41
C GLY A 103 10.05 -14.99 4.71
N GLU A 104 9.72 -14.40 3.56
CA GLU A 104 10.59 -13.48 2.82
C GLU A 104 10.08 -12.05 2.98
N LYS A 105 10.98 -11.08 3.16
CA LYS A 105 10.63 -9.65 3.30
C LYS A 105 10.04 -9.13 2.00
N VAL A 106 8.92 -8.40 2.08
CA VAL A 106 8.40 -7.68 0.92
C VAL A 106 9.39 -6.59 0.47
N GLY A 107 9.38 -6.30 -0.83
CA GLY A 107 10.35 -5.41 -1.47
C GLY A 107 11.60 -6.15 -1.98
N SER A 108 11.69 -7.48 -1.76
CA SER A 108 12.74 -8.34 -2.32
C SER A 108 12.20 -9.49 -3.18
N LEU A 109 10.89 -9.52 -3.41
CA LEU A 109 10.22 -10.61 -4.11
C LEU A 109 10.06 -10.32 -5.61
N GLY A 110 9.83 -9.07 -5.96
CA GLY A 110 9.69 -8.58 -7.33
C GLY A 110 11.03 -8.22 -7.99
N HIS A 111 10.97 -7.47 -9.07
CA HIS A 111 12.18 -6.93 -9.71
C HIS A 111 12.68 -5.67 -8.98
N VAL A 112 11.77 -4.90 -8.41
CA VAL A 112 12.04 -3.64 -7.70
C VAL A 112 11.05 -3.50 -6.57
N GLY A 113 11.53 -3.10 -5.38
CA GLY A 113 10.71 -2.64 -4.27
C GLY A 113 10.80 -1.13 -4.10
N ALA A 114 9.69 -0.48 -3.72
CA ALA A 114 9.63 0.96 -3.46
C ALA A 114 9.05 1.21 -2.07
N PHE A 115 9.81 1.88 -1.21
CA PHE A 115 9.43 2.21 0.17
C PHE A 115 9.26 3.71 0.34
N SER A 116 8.38 4.12 1.25
CA SER A 116 8.17 5.50 1.67
C SER A 116 8.62 5.70 3.11
N PHE A 117 9.29 6.81 3.39
CA PHE A 117 9.67 7.23 4.74
C PHE A 117 8.92 8.49 5.19
N GLN A 118 7.76 8.74 4.58
CA GLN A 118 6.86 9.83 4.94
C GLN A 118 6.40 9.68 6.42
N SER A 119 6.02 10.78 7.06
CA SER A 119 5.78 10.91 8.50
C SER A 119 4.83 9.87 9.12
N SER A 120 3.81 9.40 8.38
CA SER A 120 2.84 8.43 8.89
C SER A 120 3.33 6.97 8.87
N LYS A 121 4.46 6.68 8.21
CA LYS A 121 4.94 5.32 7.98
C LYS A 121 5.51 4.65 9.24
N ASN A 122 5.48 3.32 9.27
CA ASN A 122 6.01 2.51 10.37
C ASN A 122 7.52 2.76 10.59
N LEU A 123 8.25 2.97 9.50
CA LEU A 123 9.62 3.46 9.50
C LEU A 123 9.64 4.80 8.78
N THR A 124 9.95 5.88 9.47
CA THR A 124 9.85 7.23 8.93
C THR A 124 11.06 8.10 9.30
N SER A 125 11.40 9.00 8.38
CA SER A 125 12.30 10.14 8.61
C SER A 125 11.60 11.50 8.42
N GLY A 126 10.26 11.48 8.37
CA GLY A 126 9.46 12.67 8.02
C GLY A 126 9.11 12.68 6.54
N GLU A 127 10.10 12.69 5.68
CA GLU A 127 10.01 12.52 4.23
C GLU A 127 11.14 11.62 3.72
N GLY A 128 10.96 11.03 2.53
CA GLY A 128 11.96 10.20 1.88
C GLY A 128 11.40 8.92 1.29
N GLY A 129 12.27 8.15 0.67
CA GLY A 129 11.95 6.84 0.09
C GLY A 129 13.21 6.05 -0.23
N MET A 130 12.99 4.77 -0.54
CA MET A 130 14.05 3.85 -0.92
C MET A 130 13.57 2.95 -2.04
N VAL A 131 14.47 2.61 -2.94
CA VAL A 131 14.27 1.58 -3.95
C VAL A 131 15.19 0.42 -3.64
N THR A 132 14.66 -0.81 -3.69
CA THR A 132 15.40 -2.06 -3.49
C THR A 132 15.38 -2.90 -4.76
N THR A 133 16.48 -3.56 -5.08
CA THR A 133 16.60 -4.50 -6.20
C THR A 133 17.83 -5.38 -6.03
N ASP A 134 17.79 -6.61 -6.55
CA ASP A 134 18.93 -7.53 -6.64
C ASP A 134 19.59 -7.46 -8.03
N ASP A 135 19.05 -6.70 -8.97
CA ASP A 135 19.56 -6.53 -10.33
C ASP A 135 20.49 -5.30 -10.39
N LYS A 136 21.80 -5.56 -10.71
CA LYS A 136 22.81 -4.49 -10.76
C LYS A 136 22.50 -3.45 -11.83
N ASP A 137 21.97 -3.84 -12.99
CA ASP A 137 21.68 -2.90 -14.07
C ASP A 137 20.53 -1.97 -13.68
N ILE A 138 19.51 -2.51 -13.00
CA ILE A 138 18.42 -1.71 -12.43
C ILE A 138 18.97 -0.77 -11.36
N HIS A 139 19.82 -1.27 -10.45
CA HIS A 139 20.46 -0.45 -9.40
C HIS A 139 21.19 0.75 -10.01
N ASP A 140 22.02 0.53 -11.04
CA ASP A 140 22.82 1.59 -11.65
C ASP A 140 21.93 2.64 -12.36
N LEU A 141 20.82 2.21 -12.98
CA LEU A 141 19.83 3.11 -13.56
C LEU A 141 19.07 3.92 -12.49
N VAL A 142 18.67 3.28 -11.37
CA VAL A 142 18.05 3.95 -10.22
C VAL A 142 19.01 4.99 -9.65
N HIS A 143 20.28 4.61 -9.43
CA HIS A 143 21.30 5.51 -8.92
C HIS A 143 21.52 6.69 -9.87
N ALA A 144 21.65 6.45 -11.16
CA ALA A 144 21.81 7.52 -12.15
C ALA A 144 20.60 8.48 -12.13
N PHE A 145 19.38 7.95 -12.10
CA PHE A 145 18.18 8.77 -12.07
C PHE A 145 18.13 9.69 -10.86
N MET A 146 18.43 9.18 -9.65
CA MET A 146 18.39 9.99 -8.42
C MET A 146 19.60 10.91 -8.24
N ASN A 147 20.71 10.65 -8.94
CA ASN A 147 21.99 11.33 -8.76
C ASN A 147 22.44 12.10 -10.03
N VAL A 148 21.54 12.89 -10.60
CA VAL A 148 21.76 13.78 -11.74
C VAL A 148 22.38 13.12 -12.97
N GLY A 149 22.16 11.83 -13.17
CA GLY A 149 22.65 11.08 -14.33
C GLY A 149 23.99 10.38 -14.16
N ARG A 150 24.60 10.43 -12.96
CA ARG A 150 25.89 9.79 -12.65
C ARG A 150 25.72 8.32 -12.34
N LEU A 151 26.58 7.47 -12.91
CA LEU A 151 26.67 6.06 -12.50
C LEU A 151 27.47 5.93 -11.17
N PRO A 152 27.29 4.85 -10.40
CA PRO A 152 28.02 4.63 -9.13
C PRO A 152 29.53 4.66 -9.31
N GLU A 153 30.05 4.06 -10.39
CA GLU A 153 31.47 3.93 -10.70
C GLU A 153 31.96 4.96 -11.75
N GLY A 154 31.11 5.94 -12.14
CA GLY A 154 31.41 6.93 -13.15
C GLY A 154 32.30 8.09 -12.63
N ALA A 155 32.97 8.80 -13.54
CA ALA A 155 33.72 10.00 -13.18
C ALA A 155 32.80 11.10 -12.65
N ARG A 156 33.31 11.91 -11.72
CA ARG A 156 32.53 12.93 -10.98
C ARG A 156 31.71 13.89 -11.86
N TRP A 157 32.19 14.21 -13.05
CA TRP A 157 31.55 15.14 -13.99
C TRP A 157 31.04 14.47 -15.27
N GLU A 158 30.87 13.16 -15.24
CA GLU A 158 30.35 12.37 -16.34
C GLU A 158 28.86 12.05 -16.11
N TYR A 159 28.03 12.31 -17.13
CA TYR A 159 26.56 12.19 -17.06
C TYR A 159 26.05 11.30 -18.20
N PRO A 160 26.32 9.99 -18.18
CA PRO A 160 25.93 9.08 -19.25
C PRO A 160 24.42 8.85 -19.34
N ARG A 161 23.65 9.33 -18.38
CA ARG A 161 22.19 9.21 -18.32
C ARG A 161 21.54 10.55 -18.00
N LEU A 162 20.26 10.69 -18.30
CA LEU A 162 19.43 11.78 -17.77
C LEU A 162 19.00 11.41 -16.35
N GLY A 163 19.10 12.36 -15.43
CA GLY A 163 18.70 12.13 -14.04
C GLY A 163 18.39 13.43 -13.32
N TRP A 164 17.83 13.29 -12.13
CA TRP A 164 17.40 14.40 -11.29
C TRP A 164 18.12 14.36 -9.94
N ASN A 165 17.88 15.34 -9.10
CA ASN A 165 18.38 15.36 -7.74
C ASN A 165 17.32 14.83 -6.77
N TYR A 166 17.29 13.51 -6.57
CA TYR A 166 16.46 12.85 -5.58
C TYR A 166 17.28 12.21 -4.45
N ARG A 167 18.47 12.72 -4.20
CA ARG A 167 19.30 12.27 -3.08
C ARG A 167 18.61 12.61 -1.75
N PRO A 168 18.50 11.67 -0.79
CA PRO A 168 17.98 11.97 0.53
C PRO A 168 18.95 12.90 1.27
N SER A 169 18.41 13.67 2.22
CA SER A 169 19.24 14.43 3.16
C SER A 169 19.92 13.47 4.13
N GLU A 170 21.22 13.69 4.41
CA GLU A 170 21.99 12.91 5.41
C GLU A 170 21.34 12.97 6.80
N TYR A 171 20.70 14.09 7.17
CA TYR A 171 19.97 14.21 8.44
C TYR A 171 18.79 13.24 8.51
N LEU A 172 18.03 13.07 7.42
CA LEU A 172 16.93 12.15 7.35
C LEU A 172 17.41 10.69 7.33
N ALA A 173 18.54 10.43 6.68
CA ALA A 173 19.18 9.12 6.69
C ALA A 173 19.64 8.73 8.10
N ALA A 174 20.22 9.66 8.85
CA ALA A 174 20.64 9.43 10.25
C ALA A 174 19.45 9.05 11.15
N LEU A 175 18.26 9.65 10.95
CA LEU A 175 17.03 9.28 11.66
C LEU A 175 16.63 7.83 11.36
N LEU A 176 16.70 7.40 10.10
CA LEU A 176 16.37 6.03 9.71
C LEU A 176 17.32 5.01 10.32
N ILE A 177 18.62 5.28 10.35
CA ILE A 177 19.63 4.41 10.98
C ILE A 177 19.30 4.15 12.44
N THR A 178 18.79 5.14 13.18
CA THR A 178 18.43 4.97 14.60
C THR A 178 17.08 4.28 14.82
N ARG A 179 16.20 4.27 13.81
CA ARG A 179 14.84 3.69 13.89
C ARG A 179 14.77 2.27 13.35
N LEU A 180 15.55 1.96 12.32
CA LEU A 180 15.53 0.66 11.65
C LEU A 180 15.72 -0.53 12.60
N PRO A 181 16.64 -0.51 13.60
CA PRO A 181 16.79 -1.60 14.56
C PRO A 181 15.54 -1.89 15.42
N LYS A 182 14.63 -0.92 15.56
CA LYS A 182 13.41 -1.07 16.35
C LYS A 182 12.23 -1.59 15.54
N LEU A 183 12.36 -1.66 14.22
CA LEU A 183 11.24 -1.98 13.31
C LEU A 183 10.70 -3.38 13.57
N GLU A 184 11.57 -4.37 13.78
CA GLU A 184 11.19 -5.76 13.97
C GLU A 184 10.36 -5.93 15.25
N ASP A 185 10.87 -5.47 16.40
CA ASP A 185 10.18 -5.53 17.70
C ASP A 185 8.83 -4.79 17.63
N GLN A 186 8.81 -3.59 17.02
CA GLN A 186 7.57 -2.84 16.86
C GLN A 186 6.56 -3.54 15.96
N THR A 187 7.02 -4.26 14.94
CA THR A 187 6.14 -5.04 14.06
C THR A 187 5.54 -6.22 14.82
N ASP A 188 6.32 -6.88 15.68
CA ASP A 188 5.83 -7.98 16.52
C ASP A 188 4.79 -7.51 17.54
N ILE A 189 5.01 -6.35 18.17
CA ILE A 189 4.02 -5.72 19.07
C ILE A 189 2.71 -5.44 18.31
N ARG A 190 2.79 -4.84 17.10
CA ARG A 190 1.60 -4.58 16.27
C ARG A 190 0.85 -5.87 15.92
N ASN A 191 1.57 -6.95 15.56
CA ASN A 191 0.94 -8.24 15.23
C ASN A 191 0.24 -8.85 16.45
N ALA A 192 0.86 -8.83 17.62
CA ALA A 192 0.27 -9.34 18.85
C ALA A 192 -1.00 -8.57 19.25
N ASN A 193 -0.94 -7.24 19.22
CA ASN A 193 -2.07 -6.38 19.54
C ASN A 193 -3.20 -6.47 18.50
N ALA A 194 -2.88 -6.51 17.22
CA ALA A 194 -3.88 -6.68 16.16
C ALA A 194 -4.57 -8.04 16.22
N THR A 195 -3.84 -9.11 16.55
CA THR A 195 -4.41 -10.45 16.74
C THR A 195 -5.43 -10.45 17.87
N TYR A 196 -5.07 -9.86 19.00
CA TYR A 196 -5.98 -9.73 20.14
C TYR A 196 -7.21 -8.88 19.80
N LEU A 197 -6.98 -7.68 19.27
CA LEU A 197 -8.04 -6.76 18.89
C LEU A 197 -9.03 -7.42 17.90
N SER A 198 -8.52 -8.19 16.94
CA SER A 198 -9.34 -8.90 15.96
C SER A 198 -10.18 -10.02 16.59
N ALA A 199 -9.64 -10.74 17.56
CA ALA A 199 -10.38 -11.80 18.25
C ALA A 199 -11.58 -11.25 19.02
N GLU A 200 -11.39 -10.12 19.70
CA GLU A 200 -12.45 -9.47 20.48
C GLU A 200 -13.45 -8.72 19.60
N LEU A 201 -13.00 -7.91 18.64
CA LEU A 201 -13.88 -7.16 17.76
C LEU A 201 -14.73 -8.07 16.86
N LYS A 202 -14.29 -9.29 16.56
CA LYS A 202 -15.08 -10.28 15.81
C LYS A 202 -16.37 -10.68 16.53
N GLN A 203 -16.44 -10.53 17.85
CA GLN A 203 -17.62 -10.82 18.64
C GLN A 203 -18.69 -9.71 18.56
N ILE A 204 -18.32 -8.54 18.05
CA ILE A 204 -19.21 -7.39 17.92
C ILE A 204 -19.92 -7.45 16.56
N GLN A 205 -21.23 -7.62 16.55
CA GLN A 205 -22.02 -7.65 15.32
C GLN A 205 -21.83 -6.36 14.52
N GLY A 206 -21.62 -6.46 13.20
CA GLY A 206 -21.40 -5.31 12.34
C GLY A 206 -19.94 -4.87 12.22
N ILE A 207 -19.01 -5.48 12.95
CA ILE A 207 -17.57 -5.30 12.75
C ILE A 207 -16.96 -6.55 12.12
N THR A 208 -16.24 -6.36 11.04
CA THR A 208 -15.42 -7.43 10.44
C THR A 208 -13.95 -7.01 10.51
N PRO A 209 -13.15 -7.62 11.40
CA PRO A 209 -11.73 -7.37 11.51
C PRO A 209 -10.96 -7.75 10.25
N PRO A 210 -9.70 -7.28 10.05
CA PRO A 210 -8.87 -7.69 8.93
C PRO A 210 -8.63 -9.19 8.95
N SER A 211 -8.68 -9.81 7.76
CA SER A 211 -8.31 -11.21 7.57
C SER A 211 -6.91 -11.31 6.99
N HIS A 212 -6.21 -12.39 7.33
CA HIS A 212 -4.88 -12.65 6.82
C HIS A 212 -4.89 -13.85 5.89
N SER A 213 -4.29 -13.67 4.72
CA SER A 213 -4.03 -14.78 3.81
C SER A 213 -2.89 -15.64 4.35
N ARG A 214 -2.94 -16.96 4.08
CA ARG A 214 -1.98 -17.97 4.59
C ARG A 214 -0.52 -17.73 4.22
N TRP A 215 -0.25 -16.93 3.19
CA TRP A 215 1.12 -16.59 2.77
C TRP A 215 1.67 -15.35 3.48
N VAL A 216 0.86 -14.61 4.22
CA VAL A 216 1.31 -13.48 5.03
C VAL A 216 1.89 -14.05 6.32
N SER A 217 3.22 -14.19 6.37
CA SER A 217 3.93 -14.69 7.56
C SER A 217 4.15 -13.61 8.62
N LYS A 218 4.21 -12.36 8.22
CA LYS A 218 4.24 -11.19 9.11
C LYS A 218 3.52 -10.02 8.45
N HIS A 219 2.58 -9.38 9.17
CA HIS A 219 1.86 -8.20 8.68
C HIS A 219 2.56 -6.93 9.18
N GLY A 220 2.77 -5.94 8.31
CA GLY A 220 3.39 -4.66 8.69
C GLY A 220 2.49 -3.76 9.53
N TYR A 221 1.19 -3.91 9.42
CA TYR A 221 0.16 -3.10 10.11
C TYR A 221 0.44 -1.60 10.05
N HIS A 222 0.60 -1.07 8.83
CA HIS A 222 0.54 0.38 8.63
C HIS A 222 -0.83 0.94 9.02
N LEU A 223 -1.86 0.15 8.77
CA LEU A 223 -3.23 0.42 9.18
C LEU A 223 -3.88 -0.89 9.67
N TYR A 224 -4.67 -0.79 10.72
CA TYR A 224 -5.62 -1.83 11.10
C TYR A 224 -6.94 -1.49 10.42
N MET A 225 -7.26 -2.19 9.33
CA MET A 225 -8.44 -1.94 8.53
C MET A 225 -9.53 -2.94 8.87
N MET A 226 -10.65 -2.47 9.41
CA MET A 226 -11.86 -3.25 9.64
C MET A 226 -13.01 -2.75 8.78
N ARG A 227 -14.00 -3.60 8.52
CA ARG A 227 -15.25 -3.23 7.85
C ARG A 227 -16.34 -2.97 8.87
N TYR A 228 -17.14 -1.96 8.59
CA TYR A 228 -18.30 -1.54 9.37
C TYR A 228 -19.59 -1.82 8.59
N ASN A 229 -20.53 -2.55 9.23
CA ASN A 229 -21.86 -2.76 8.69
C ASN A 229 -22.89 -2.04 9.59
N PRO A 230 -23.66 -1.06 9.05
CA PRO A 230 -24.68 -0.32 9.76
C PRO A 230 -25.74 -1.19 10.45
N GLU A 231 -26.07 -2.35 9.89
CA GLU A 231 -27.10 -3.24 10.46
C GLU A 231 -26.77 -3.70 11.88
N GLY A 232 -25.48 -3.87 12.20
CA GLY A 232 -25.02 -4.21 13.56
C GLY A 232 -25.05 -3.04 14.54
N PHE A 233 -25.42 -1.83 14.08
CA PHE A 233 -25.38 -0.58 14.83
C PHE A 233 -26.67 0.25 14.64
N GLY A 234 -27.84 -0.40 14.64
CA GLY A 234 -29.13 0.28 14.53
C GLY A 234 -29.33 1.10 13.26
N GLY A 235 -28.66 0.73 12.16
CA GLY A 235 -28.72 1.45 10.87
C GLY A 235 -27.92 2.76 10.83
N LYS A 236 -27.10 3.07 11.84
CA LYS A 236 -26.27 4.26 11.88
C LYS A 236 -25.18 4.25 10.81
N SER A 237 -24.96 5.38 10.17
CA SER A 237 -23.96 5.53 9.12
C SER A 237 -22.53 5.37 9.66
N ARG A 238 -21.58 4.95 8.79
CA ARG A 238 -20.15 4.92 9.11
C ARG A 238 -19.64 6.26 9.63
N GLY A 239 -20.14 7.38 9.07
CA GLY A 239 -19.76 8.72 9.53
C GLY A 239 -20.20 9.03 10.98
N GLU A 240 -21.37 8.53 11.39
CA GLU A 240 -21.81 8.62 12.79
C GLU A 240 -20.92 7.75 13.69
N PHE A 241 -20.60 6.53 13.27
CA PHE A 241 -19.71 5.62 13.99
C PHE A 241 -18.32 6.22 14.22
N LEU A 242 -17.71 6.81 13.18
CA LEU A 242 -16.41 7.47 13.31
C LEU A 242 -16.44 8.67 14.27
N ARG A 243 -17.53 9.45 14.27
CA ARG A 243 -17.71 10.54 15.24
C ARG A 243 -17.85 10.01 16.67
N ALA A 244 -18.57 8.90 16.85
CA ALA A 244 -18.73 8.26 18.15
C ALA A 244 -17.38 7.71 18.65
N LEU A 245 -16.60 7.02 17.81
CA LEU A 245 -15.24 6.57 18.14
C LEU A 245 -14.34 7.74 18.56
N SER A 246 -14.39 8.85 17.81
CA SER A 246 -13.63 10.06 18.15
C SER A 246 -14.06 10.65 19.50
N ALA A 247 -15.35 10.62 19.84
CA ALA A 247 -15.87 11.07 21.13
C ALA A 247 -15.41 10.18 22.30
N GLU A 248 -15.20 8.88 22.05
CA GLU A 248 -14.60 7.93 22.99
C GLU A 248 -13.05 8.03 23.03
N GLY A 249 -12.45 8.97 22.27
CA GLY A 249 -11.00 9.18 22.24
C GLY A 249 -10.23 8.21 21.35
N ILE A 250 -10.90 7.48 20.47
CA ILE A 250 -10.27 6.53 19.53
C ILE A 250 -10.02 7.19 18.16
N PRO A 251 -8.77 7.53 17.81
CA PRO A 251 -8.45 8.12 16.52
C PRO A 251 -8.70 7.11 15.39
N SER A 252 -9.57 7.46 14.45
CA SER A 252 -9.96 6.59 13.34
C SER A 252 -10.21 7.39 12.06
N SER A 253 -10.29 6.69 10.92
CA SER A 253 -10.55 7.29 9.61
C SER A 253 -11.47 6.39 8.78
N SER A 254 -12.21 6.99 7.83
CA SER A 254 -12.99 6.26 6.82
C SER A 254 -12.12 5.58 5.75
N GLY A 255 -10.83 5.84 5.75
CA GLY A 255 -9.96 5.37 4.69
C GLY A 255 -10.15 6.09 3.35
N TYR A 256 -9.91 5.39 2.24
CA TYR A 256 -10.17 5.92 0.90
C TYR A 256 -11.68 6.07 0.73
N GLY A 257 -12.13 7.28 0.36
CA GLY A 257 -13.55 7.59 0.22
C GLY A 257 -14.18 7.03 -1.05
N GLN A 258 -13.36 6.76 -2.05
CA GLN A 258 -13.75 6.25 -3.38
C GLN A 258 -12.56 5.57 -4.07
N PRO A 259 -12.79 4.73 -5.08
CA PRO A 259 -11.73 4.19 -5.93
C PRO A 259 -10.90 5.30 -6.57
N LEU A 260 -9.60 5.08 -6.78
CA LEU A 260 -8.72 6.07 -7.41
C LEU A 260 -9.19 6.48 -8.82
N SER A 261 -9.81 5.57 -9.56
CA SER A 261 -10.38 5.89 -10.88
C SER A 261 -11.44 7.01 -10.82
N GLN A 262 -12.07 7.22 -9.67
CA GLN A 262 -13.09 8.26 -9.46
C GLN A 262 -12.51 9.54 -8.82
N GLU A 263 -11.21 9.59 -8.51
CA GLU A 263 -10.57 10.77 -7.95
C GLU A 263 -10.49 11.92 -8.96
N GLY A 264 -10.91 13.12 -8.54
CA GLY A 264 -11.04 14.27 -9.43
C GLY A 264 -9.78 14.66 -10.19
N GLY A 265 -8.60 14.44 -9.60
CA GLY A 265 -7.31 14.64 -10.27
C GLY A 265 -7.10 13.69 -11.43
N LEU A 266 -7.42 12.40 -11.26
CA LEU A 266 -7.28 11.37 -12.29
C LEU A 266 -8.37 11.49 -13.35
N GLN A 267 -9.61 11.84 -12.97
CA GLN A 267 -10.69 12.14 -13.91
C GLN A 267 -10.34 13.32 -14.84
N ARG A 268 -9.67 14.34 -14.31
CA ARG A 268 -9.17 15.46 -15.12
C ARG A 268 -8.10 15.01 -16.10
N VAL A 269 -7.17 14.16 -15.68
CA VAL A 269 -6.15 13.57 -16.59
C VAL A 269 -6.85 12.73 -17.65
N ALA A 270 -7.80 11.87 -17.29
CA ALA A 270 -8.57 11.06 -18.24
C ALA A 270 -9.32 11.91 -19.27
N SER A 271 -9.88 13.05 -18.87
CA SER A 271 -10.59 13.95 -19.78
C SER A 271 -9.66 14.68 -20.76
N GLN A 272 -8.44 15.01 -20.34
CA GLN A 272 -7.44 15.67 -21.18
C GLN A 272 -6.65 14.69 -22.06
N TYR A 273 -6.45 13.48 -21.58
CA TYR A 273 -5.66 12.42 -22.21
C TYR A 273 -6.41 11.07 -22.12
N PRO A 274 -7.46 10.86 -22.95
CA PRO A 274 -8.35 9.69 -22.83
C PRO A 274 -7.64 8.34 -22.94
N ASP A 275 -6.52 8.29 -23.66
CA ASP A 275 -5.74 7.06 -23.85
C ASP A 275 -4.78 6.76 -22.67
N LEU A 276 -4.61 7.71 -21.75
CA LEU A 276 -3.65 7.59 -20.64
C LEU A 276 -4.22 6.87 -19.42
N ILE A 277 -5.54 6.68 -19.32
CA ILE A 277 -6.17 5.94 -18.22
C ILE A 277 -7.13 4.92 -18.81
N ARG A 278 -6.93 3.65 -18.45
CA ARG A 278 -7.83 2.57 -18.81
C ARG A 278 -8.64 2.15 -17.59
N GLU A 279 -9.87 2.60 -17.53
CA GLU A 279 -10.81 2.24 -16.49
C GLU A 279 -11.39 0.85 -16.71
N LEU A 280 -11.48 0.08 -15.64
CA LEU A 280 -12.17 -1.20 -15.57
C LEU A 280 -13.03 -1.21 -14.30
N PRO A 281 -14.21 -1.85 -14.31
CA PRO A 281 -15.06 -1.94 -13.13
C PRO A 281 -14.31 -2.58 -11.95
N CYS A 282 -14.37 -1.93 -10.79
CA CYS A 282 -13.76 -2.39 -9.55
C CYS A 282 -14.78 -2.42 -8.40
N PRO A 283 -15.85 -3.27 -8.49
CA PRO A 283 -16.95 -3.27 -7.53
C PRO A 283 -16.51 -3.60 -6.10
N ASN A 284 -15.54 -4.48 -5.92
CA ASN A 284 -15.01 -4.77 -4.57
C ASN A 284 -14.29 -3.56 -3.97
N THR A 285 -13.57 -2.79 -4.80
CA THR A 285 -12.95 -1.53 -4.36
C THR A 285 -14.01 -0.51 -3.97
N GLU A 286 -15.08 -0.35 -4.75
CA GLU A 286 -16.20 0.55 -4.44
C GLU A 286 -16.84 0.20 -3.10
N GLN A 287 -17.12 -1.08 -2.88
CA GLN A 287 -17.71 -1.56 -1.63
C GLN A 287 -16.79 -1.29 -0.44
N VAL A 288 -15.51 -1.64 -0.54
CA VAL A 288 -14.55 -1.43 0.56
C VAL A 288 -14.36 0.04 0.91
N CYS A 289 -14.43 0.94 -0.05
CA CYS A 289 -14.38 2.39 0.18
C CYS A 289 -15.59 2.89 1.00
N GLN A 290 -16.74 2.20 0.94
CA GLN A 290 -17.93 2.55 1.71
C GLN A 290 -17.91 1.99 3.14
N GLU A 291 -17.26 0.85 3.36
CA GLU A 291 -17.33 0.08 4.61
C GLU A 291 -16.09 0.22 5.50
N SER A 292 -14.96 0.68 4.94
CA SER A 292 -13.67 0.70 5.65
C SER A 292 -13.65 1.66 6.85
N VAL A 293 -13.08 1.18 7.95
CA VAL A 293 -12.70 1.97 9.13
C VAL A 293 -11.25 1.63 9.47
N TRP A 294 -10.41 2.65 9.56
CA TRP A 294 -8.98 2.51 9.79
C TRP A 294 -8.58 2.98 11.18
N LEU A 295 -7.77 2.16 11.87
CA LEU A 295 -6.96 2.60 13.00
C LEU A 295 -5.51 2.71 12.56
N PHE A 296 -4.80 3.72 13.06
CA PHE A 296 -3.43 4.02 12.64
C PHE A 296 -2.40 3.12 13.33
N GLN A 297 -1.27 2.91 12.68
CA GLN A 297 -0.23 1.97 13.10
C GLN A 297 0.33 2.22 14.53
N ASN A 298 0.35 3.47 14.96
CA ASN A 298 0.85 3.85 16.28
C ASN A 298 -0.07 3.40 17.42
N ILE A 299 -1.37 3.26 17.19
CA ILE A 299 -2.34 2.73 18.15
C ILE A 299 -1.95 1.29 18.55
N LEU A 300 -1.55 0.49 17.58
CA LEU A 300 -1.14 -0.90 17.80
C LEU A 300 0.20 -1.05 18.56
N LEU A 301 0.91 0.02 18.84
CA LEU A 301 2.10 0.01 19.71
C LEU A 301 1.74 0.24 21.19
N GLY A 302 0.47 0.48 21.49
CA GLY A 302 -0.03 0.67 22.83
C GLY A 302 -0.01 -0.59 23.69
N SER A 303 -0.33 -0.42 24.95
CA SER A 303 -0.49 -1.50 25.91
C SER A 303 -1.76 -2.33 25.66
N ARG A 304 -1.86 -3.50 26.30
CA ARG A 304 -3.07 -4.33 26.29
C ARG A 304 -4.30 -3.55 26.77
N GLN A 305 -4.15 -2.77 27.84
CA GLN A 305 -5.23 -1.92 28.37
C GLN A 305 -5.73 -0.88 27.37
N GLU A 306 -4.87 -0.38 26.51
CA GLU A 306 -5.28 0.54 25.42
C GLU A 306 -6.05 -0.20 24.32
N MET A 307 -5.71 -1.45 24.06
CA MET A 307 -6.53 -2.31 23.17
C MET A 307 -7.90 -2.59 23.77
N ASP A 308 -7.99 -2.86 25.08
CA ASP A 308 -9.26 -3.06 25.80
C ASP A 308 -10.16 -1.83 25.69
N LYS A 309 -9.62 -0.62 25.82
CA LYS A 309 -10.40 0.62 25.63
C LYS A 309 -11.01 0.76 24.23
N ILE A 310 -10.32 0.29 23.18
CA ILE A 310 -10.87 0.30 21.83
C ILE A 310 -12.06 -0.65 21.73
N ILE A 311 -11.92 -1.86 22.28
CA ILE A 311 -12.99 -2.87 22.30
C ILE A 311 -14.20 -2.36 23.08
N GLU A 312 -13.97 -1.80 24.28
CA GLU A 312 -15.01 -1.21 25.14
C GLU A 312 -15.74 -0.06 24.45
N ALA A 313 -15.00 0.82 23.75
CA ALA A 313 -15.59 1.93 23.00
C ALA A 313 -16.52 1.43 21.89
N VAL A 314 -16.08 0.45 21.10
CA VAL A 314 -16.90 -0.13 20.02
C VAL A 314 -18.14 -0.83 20.58
N ALA A 315 -18.00 -1.63 21.64
CA ALA A 315 -19.10 -2.33 22.31
C ALA A 315 -20.10 -1.33 22.94
N LYS A 316 -19.62 -0.28 23.57
CA LYS A 316 -20.44 0.78 24.15
C LYS A 316 -21.28 1.50 23.09
N ILE A 317 -20.67 1.83 21.95
CA ILE A 317 -21.36 2.46 20.83
C ILE A 317 -22.44 1.52 20.27
N GLN A 318 -22.11 0.24 20.06
CA GLN A 318 -23.08 -0.75 19.61
C GLN A 318 -24.28 -0.84 20.56
N ASN A 319 -24.03 -1.04 21.85
CA ASN A 319 -25.10 -1.16 22.87
C ASN A 319 -25.98 0.09 22.96
N ALA A 320 -25.43 1.26 22.68
CA ALA A 320 -26.19 2.51 22.70
C ALA A 320 -27.10 2.70 21.47
N TRP A 321 -26.82 1.96 20.38
CA TRP A 321 -27.53 2.11 19.12
C TRP A 321 -28.39 0.88 18.71
N SER A 322 -28.26 -0.24 19.45
CA SER A 322 -29.01 -1.48 19.22
C SER A 322 -30.43 -1.45 19.76
#